data_7cc5d3e4dc17421e9f7cacdaae38e82f
#
_entry.id   7cc5d3e4dc17421e9f7cacdaae38e82f
#
_cell.length_a   1.000
_cell.length_b   1.000
_cell.length_c   1.000
_cell.angle_alpha   90.00
_cell.angle_beta   90.00
_cell.angle_gamma   90.00
#
_symmetry.space_group_name_H-M   'P 1'
#
loop_
_entity.id
_entity.type
_entity.pdbx_description
1 polymer ?
#
loop_
_entity_poly.entity_id
_entity_poly.type
_entity_poly.pdbx_seq_one_letter_code
_entity_poly.pdbx_strand_id
1 'polypeptide(L)'
;MNVTVQLSEVTLGKGDYSAGGACSEPFLEQDGARRRRPMVLGEVSADPERCCPLTAEMFSGRAADPLEWAAMWRDIGADGIYVRADGVPPSDVAKLVTEMSDRTRLPIAVDGSDECLGLCAESVSDSTLILIGDGQSCDLGAHAVAVPIDSLEDCGGAAPGRANRMFLIRGTFTDADRSSLAEEIRRRALRGSEDFDAPIVFDVTPSWDAGFADARVASMVEAESCLVAMLSGADVLIVRGPGAADMARVYGEELADL
;
A
#
# COMPACT_ATOMS: atom_id res chain seq x y z
N MET A 1 34.15 -8.83 0.43
CA MET A 1 33.72 -7.54 0.98
C MET A 1 32.20 -7.61 0.96
N ASN A 2 31.59 -7.99 2.08
CA ASN A 2 30.13 -8.00 2.18
C ASN A 2 29.70 -6.55 2.37
N VAL A 3 29.25 -5.90 1.33
CA VAL A 3 28.60 -4.61 1.42
C VAL A 3 27.17 -4.90 1.84
N THR A 4 26.85 -4.70 3.10
CA THR A 4 25.46 -4.72 3.57
C THR A 4 24.81 -3.46 3.02
N VAL A 5 24.00 -3.61 1.97
CA VAL A 5 23.20 -2.51 1.44
C VAL A 5 21.98 -2.39 2.35
N GLN A 6 21.85 -1.26 3.03
CA GLN A 6 20.66 -0.93 3.79
C GLN A 6 19.65 -0.34 2.81
N LEU A 7 18.50 -0.98 2.68
CA LEU A 7 17.40 -0.46 1.87
C LEU A 7 16.73 0.73 2.57
N SER A 8 16.20 1.65 1.76
CA SER A 8 15.47 2.81 2.27
C SER A 8 14.24 2.40 3.06
N GLU A 9 13.99 3.13 4.14
CA GLU A 9 12.81 2.95 5.00
C GLU A 9 12.02 4.25 5.04
N VAL A 10 10.71 4.14 4.88
CA VAL A 10 9.77 5.25 5.01
C VAL A 10 9.01 5.09 6.32
N THR A 11 9.14 6.08 7.20
CA THR A 11 8.43 6.11 8.47
C THR A 11 7.16 6.95 8.34
N LEU A 12 6.04 6.43 8.84
CA LEU A 12 4.75 7.09 8.83
C LEU A 12 4.36 7.53 10.23
N GLY A 13 3.83 8.75 10.35
CA GLY A 13 3.43 9.32 11.63
C GLY A 13 4.62 9.57 12.56
N LYS A 14 4.46 9.22 13.83
CA LYS A 14 5.48 9.43 14.88
C LYS A 14 6.46 8.24 15.03
N GLY A 15 6.53 7.37 14.04
CA GLY A 15 7.43 6.22 14.05
C GLY A 15 6.76 4.90 14.43
N ASP A 16 5.43 4.89 14.55
CA ASP A 16 4.68 3.68 14.92
C ASP A 16 4.58 2.70 13.74
N TYR A 17 4.69 3.21 12.50
CA TYR A 17 4.58 2.45 11.26
C TYR A 17 5.77 2.74 10.35
N SER A 18 6.25 1.73 9.65
CA SER A 18 7.31 1.92 8.65
C SER A 18 7.22 0.87 7.55
N ALA A 19 7.65 1.25 6.35
CA ALA A 19 7.75 0.40 5.18
C ALA A 19 9.17 0.43 4.61
N GLY A 20 9.65 -0.69 4.08
CA GLY A 20 11.00 -0.84 3.54
C GLY A 20 12.02 -1.32 4.58
N GLY A 21 13.28 -1.00 4.35
CA GLY A 21 14.38 -1.46 5.21
C GLY A 21 14.63 -2.96 5.06
N ALA A 22 14.49 -3.70 6.15
CA ALA A 22 14.72 -5.14 6.20
C ALA A 22 13.51 -6.01 5.77
N CYS A 23 12.38 -5.40 5.38
CA CYS A 23 11.17 -6.13 5.02
C CYS A 23 11.28 -6.94 3.73
N SER A 24 12.28 -6.68 2.93
CA SER A 24 12.35 -7.20 1.58
C SER A 24 13.06 -8.54 1.50
N GLU A 25 12.41 -9.48 0.87
CA GLU A 25 12.90 -10.80 0.48
C GLU A 25 13.34 -11.69 1.66
N PRO A 26 12.43 -12.53 2.17
CA PRO A 26 12.66 -13.38 3.36
C PRO A 26 13.78 -14.42 3.19
N PHE A 27 14.21 -14.67 1.94
CA PHE A 27 15.28 -15.61 1.60
C PHE A 27 16.65 -14.96 1.41
N LEU A 28 16.76 -13.64 1.49
CA LEU A 28 18.05 -12.96 1.52
C LEU A 28 18.49 -12.73 2.95
N GLU A 29 19.51 -13.46 3.40
CA GLU A 29 20.19 -13.18 4.67
C GLU A 29 20.84 -11.80 4.59
N GLN A 30 20.28 -10.85 5.31
CA GLN A 30 20.89 -9.54 5.55
C GLN A 30 21.44 -9.55 6.97
N ASP A 31 22.74 -9.53 7.12
CA ASP A 31 23.40 -9.48 8.41
C ASP A 31 22.92 -8.31 9.28
N GLY A 32 22.17 -8.61 10.33
CA GLY A 32 21.75 -7.65 11.37
C GLY A 32 20.49 -6.85 11.05
N ALA A 33 19.82 -7.06 9.93
CA ALA A 33 18.56 -6.40 9.63
C ALA A 33 17.37 -7.12 10.31
N ARG A 34 16.54 -6.36 11.01
CA ARG A 34 15.33 -6.89 11.62
C ARG A 34 14.28 -7.10 10.54
N ARG A 35 13.92 -8.35 10.28
CA ARG A 35 12.82 -8.67 9.38
C ARG A 35 11.50 -8.13 9.95
N ARG A 36 10.67 -7.58 9.07
CA ARG A 36 9.32 -7.10 9.41
C ARG A 36 8.37 -7.65 8.37
N ARG A 37 7.17 -8.02 8.79
CA ARG A 37 6.14 -8.33 7.82
C ARG A 37 5.73 -7.07 7.06
N PRO A 38 5.31 -7.19 5.80
CA PRO A 38 4.71 -6.09 5.06
C PRO A 38 3.49 -5.51 5.79
N MET A 39 3.28 -4.20 5.63
CA MET A 39 2.05 -3.56 6.09
C MET A 39 0.87 -3.98 5.21
N VAL A 40 -0.30 -4.15 5.80
CA VAL A 40 -1.55 -4.48 5.09
C VAL A 40 -2.52 -3.31 5.23
N LEU A 41 -2.85 -2.67 4.10
CA LEU A 41 -3.81 -1.58 4.01
C LEU A 41 -5.13 -2.09 3.46
N GLY A 42 -6.24 -1.79 4.15
CA GLY A 42 -7.58 -2.16 3.71
C GLY A 42 -8.22 -1.09 2.82
N GLU A 43 -8.78 -1.48 1.68
CA GLU A 43 -9.45 -0.56 0.76
C GLU A 43 -10.77 -0.04 1.34
N VAL A 44 -10.97 1.27 1.18
CA VAL A 44 -12.23 1.98 1.43
C VAL A 44 -12.52 2.86 0.21
N SER A 45 -13.72 2.76 -0.37
CA SER A 45 -14.18 3.71 -1.38
C SER A 45 -14.75 4.95 -0.69
N ALA A 46 -14.30 6.14 -1.08
CA ALA A 46 -14.91 7.39 -0.61
C ALA A 46 -16.35 7.56 -1.09
N ASP A 47 -16.69 6.95 -2.25
CA ASP A 47 -18.04 6.80 -2.76
C ASP A 47 -18.51 5.35 -2.58
N PRO A 48 -19.36 5.03 -1.59
CA PRO A 48 -19.84 3.67 -1.35
C PRO A 48 -20.62 3.06 -2.53
N GLU A 49 -21.24 3.88 -3.39
CA GLU A 49 -22.00 3.41 -4.55
C GLU A 49 -21.07 2.79 -5.62
N ARG A 50 -19.78 3.12 -5.57
CA ARG A 50 -18.74 2.56 -6.44
C ARG A 50 -18.05 1.32 -5.87
N CYS A 51 -18.45 0.88 -4.69
CA CYS A 51 -17.93 -0.33 -4.08
C CYS A 51 -18.34 -1.56 -4.90
N CYS A 52 -17.41 -2.50 -5.07
CA CYS A 52 -17.73 -3.81 -5.64
C CYS A 52 -18.84 -4.49 -4.80
N PRO A 53 -19.94 -4.96 -5.41
CA PRO A 53 -21.04 -5.60 -4.68
C PRO A 53 -20.61 -6.76 -3.78
N LEU A 54 -19.66 -7.59 -4.24
CA LEU A 54 -19.11 -8.69 -3.45
C LEU A 54 -18.39 -8.19 -2.19
N THR A 55 -17.71 -7.05 -2.27
CA THR A 55 -17.07 -6.43 -1.10
C THR A 55 -18.13 -5.94 -0.10
N ALA A 56 -19.20 -5.29 -0.58
CA ALA A 56 -20.29 -4.83 0.28
C ALA A 56 -20.92 -5.97 1.08
N GLU A 57 -21.08 -7.16 0.48
CA GLU A 57 -21.58 -8.37 1.17
C GLU A 57 -20.64 -8.79 2.30
N MET A 58 -19.32 -8.78 2.09
CA MET A 58 -18.33 -9.19 3.08
C MET A 58 -18.33 -8.29 4.32
N PHE A 59 -18.61 -7.01 4.16
CA PHE A 59 -18.68 -6.05 5.25
C PHE A 59 -20.10 -5.92 5.86
N SER A 60 -21.02 -6.83 5.54
CA SER A 60 -22.37 -6.89 6.14
C SER A 60 -23.13 -5.56 6.10
N GLY A 61 -23.00 -4.83 5.00
CA GLY A 61 -23.63 -3.52 4.77
C GLY A 61 -22.93 -2.32 5.44
N ARG A 62 -21.93 -2.52 6.28
CA ARG A 62 -21.18 -1.42 6.92
C ARG A 62 -20.27 -0.67 5.94
N ALA A 63 -19.97 -1.24 4.79
CA ALA A 63 -19.29 -0.55 3.70
C ALA A 63 -20.13 0.59 3.05
N ALA A 64 -21.39 0.76 3.45
CA ALA A 64 -22.22 1.89 3.03
C ALA A 64 -21.81 3.24 3.66
N ASP A 65 -21.03 3.19 4.74
CA ASP A 65 -20.43 4.37 5.39
C ASP A 65 -18.91 4.20 5.40
N PRO A 66 -18.16 5.06 4.70
CA PRO A 66 -16.69 4.97 4.62
C PRO A 66 -15.99 5.02 6.00
N LEU A 67 -16.54 5.76 6.97
CA LEU A 67 -15.96 5.83 8.32
C LEU A 67 -16.18 4.54 9.12
N GLU A 68 -17.35 3.92 8.98
CA GLU A 68 -17.63 2.62 9.58
C GLU A 68 -16.80 1.51 8.92
N TRP A 69 -16.62 1.60 7.60
CA TRP A 69 -15.78 0.68 6.85
C TRP A 69 -14.30 0.78 7.29
N ALA A 70 -13.76 1.99 7.41
CA ALA A 70 -12.43 2.21 7.95
C ALA A 70 -12.27 1.71 9.39
N ALA A 71 -13.29 1.92 10.25
CA ALA A 71 -13.28 1.38 11.61
C ALA A 71 -13.25 -0.15 11.63
N MET A 72 -13.93 -0.82 10.69
CA MET A 72 -13.86 -2.30 10.59
C MET A 72 -12.46 -2.77 10.23
N TRP A 73 -11.77 -2.10 9.28
CA TRP A 73 -10.39 -2.44 8.95
C TRP A 73 -9.46 -2.35 10.16
N ARG A 74 -9.60 -1.30 10.97
CA ARG A 74 -8.89 -1.20 12.26
C ARG A 74 -9.22 -2.37 13.19
N ASP A 75 -10.51 -2.71 13.32
CA ASP A 75 -10.98 -3.73 14.27
C ASP A 75 -10.52 -5.14 13.89
N ILE A 76 -10.31 -5.43 12.60
CA ILE A 76 -9.72 -6.67 12.09
C ILE A 76 -8.18 -6.62 12.04
N GLY A 77 -7.58 -5.52 12.47
CA GLY A 77 -6.12 -5.40 12.65
C GLY A 77 -5.34 -5.10 11.38
N ALA A 78 -5.93 -4.39 10.40
CA ALA A 78 -5.17 -3.81 9.31
C ALA A 78 -4.18 -2.76 9.84
N ASP A 79 -3.03 -2.63 9.17
CA ASP A 79 -1.98 -1.68 9.55
C ASP A 79 -2.26 -0.26 9.02
N GLY A 80 -3.21 -0.12 8.10
CA GLY A 80 -3.62 1.16 7.54
C GLY A 80 -4.86 1.05 6.65
N ILE A 81 -5.25 2.18 6.11
CA ILE A 81 -6.43 2.32 5.23
C ILE A 81 -5.96 2.82 3.86
N TYR A 82 -6.51 2.27 2.80
CA TYR A 82 -6.36 2.78 1.44
C TYR A 82 -7.68 3.39 0.98
N VAL A 83 -7.69 4.70 0.69
CA VAL A 83 -8.88 5.44 0.28
C VAL A 83 -8.85 5.69 -1.23
N ARG A 84 -9.85 5.15 -1.94
CA ARG A 84 -10.13 5.51 -3.33
C ARG A 84 -11.06 6.71 -3.37
N ALA A 85 -10.55 7.81 -3.92
CA ALA A 85 -11.24 9.10 -3.94
C ALA A 85 -12.14 9.33 -5.17
N ASP A 86 -12.28 8.31 -6.05
CA ASP A 86 -13.00 8.42 -7.30
C ASP A 86 -14.45 8.88 -7.13
N GLY A 87 -14.83 9.93 -7.85
CA GLY A 87 -16.22 10.40 -7.91
C GLY A 87 -16.66 11.32 -6.78
N VAL A 88 -15.79 11.57 -5.81
CA VAL A 88 -16.07 12.46 -4.67
C VAL A 88 -15.31 13.78 -4.83
N PRO A 89 -15.92 14.93 -4.50
CA PRO A 89 -15.23 16.21 -4.55
C PRO A 89 -13.97 16.22 -3.66
N PRO A 90 -12.84 16.79 -4.12
CA PRO A 90 -11.57 16.80 -3.38
C PRO A 90 -11.68 17.30 -1.94
N SER A 91 -12.45 18.36 -1.72
CA SER A 91 -12.67 18.92 -0.37
C SER A 91 -13.42 17.98 0.57
N ASP A 92 -14.29 17.13 0.05
CA ASP A 92 -15.05 16.18 0.87
C ASP A 92 -14.21 14.94 1.17
N VAL A 93 -13.34 14.53 0.24
CA VAL A 93 -12.33 13.50 0.50
C VAL A 93 -11.36 13.95 1.59
N ALA A 94 -10.86 15.18 1.55
CA ALA A 94 -9.96 15.71 2.57
C ALA A 94 -10.58 15.71 3.98
N LYS A 95 -11.86 16.08 4.09
CA LYS A 95 -12.61 15.97 5.37
C LYS A 95 -12.73 14.52 5.82
N LEU A 96 -13.13 13.63 4.90
CA LEU A 96 -13.28 12.19 5.18
C LEU A 96 -11.97 11.58 5.67
N VAL A 97 -10.85 11.88 5.01
CA VAL A 97 -9.51 11.40 5.38
C VAL A 97 -9.11 11.91 6.76
N THR A 98 -9.41 13.18 7.09
CA THR A 98 -9.15 13.75 8.40
C THR A 98 -9.96 13.03 9.50
N GLU A 99 -11.25 12.82 9.28
CA GLU A 99 -12.11 12.10 10.22
C GLU A 99 -11.70 10.63 10.38
N MET A 100 -11.30 9.96 9.28
CA MET A 100 -10.75 8.60 9.33
C MET A 100 -9.47 8.55 10.14
N SER A 101 -8.54 9.48 9.93
CA SER A 101 -7.28 9.56 10.68
C SER A 101 -7.53 9.72 12.18
N ASP A 102 -8.43 10.62 12.54
CA ASP A 102 -8.81 10.84 13.95
C ASP A 102 -9.46 9.63 14.60
N ARG A 103 -10.30 8.93 13.85
CA ARG A 103 -11.09 7.81 14.35
C ARG A 103 -10.27 6.51 14.43
N THR A 104 -9.44 6.24 13.45
CA THR A 104 -8.70 4.97 13.35
C THR A 104 -7.30 5.04 13.95
N ARG A 105 -6.65 6.19 13.88
CA ARG A 105 -5.24 6.40 14.23
C ARG A 105 -4.27 5.56 13.38
N LEU A 106 -4.73 5.09 12.23
CA LEU A 106 -3.94 4.32 11.28
C LEU A 106 -3.37 5.24 10.20
N PRO A 107 -2.25 4.86 9.56
CA PRO A 107 -1.80 5.47 8.31
C PRO A 107 -2.87 5.36 7.23
N ILE A 108 -2.97 6.38 6.38
CA ILE A 108 -3.96 6.41 5.30
C ILE A 108 -3.25 6.62 3.97
N ALA A 109 -3.42 5.70 3.03
CA ALA A 109 -3.07 5.89 1.64
C ALA A 109 -4.25 6.53 0.90
N VAL A 110 -4.00 7.55 0.10
CA VAL A 110 -5.03 8.27 -0.66
C VAL A 110 -4.70 8.21 -2.14
N ASP A 111 -5.62 7.68 -2.93
CA ASP A 111 -5.56 7.65 -4.40
C ASP A 111 -6.61 8.60 -4.97
N GLY A 112 -6.16 9.67 -5.62
CA GLY A 112 -7.05 10.72 -6.11
C GLY A 112 -6.34 11.69 -7.05
N SER A 113 -7.06 12.74 -7.47
CA SER A 113 -6.47 13.81 -8.27
C SER A 113 -5.43 14.62 -7.47
N ASP A 114 -4.52 15.31 -8.17
CA ASP A 114 -3.52 16.18 -7.55
C ASP A 114 -4.15 17.22 -6.59
N GLU A 115 -5.28 17.78 -6.97
CA GLU A 115 -6.04 18.71 -6.10
C GLU A 115 -6.48 17.99 -4.81
N CYS A 116 -6.98 16.77 -4.92
CA CYS A 116 -7.39 15.95 -3.77
C CYS A 116 -6.20 15.64 -2.86
N LEU A 117 -5.07 15.23 -3.43
CA LEU A 117 -3.86 14.92 -2.68
C LEU A 117 -3.31 16.15 -1.95
N GLY A 118 -3.29 17.31 -2.60
CA GLY A 118 -2.88 18.59 -1.99
C GLY A 118 -3.75 18.96 -0.79
N LEU A 119 -5.09 18.91 -0.94
CA LEU A 119 -6.00 19.20 0.15
C LEU A 119 -5.90 18.20 1.32
N CYS A 120 -5.68 16.92 1.03
CA CYS A 120 -5.43 15.92 2.07
C CYS A 120 -4.12 16.21 2.82
N ALA A 121 -3.04 16.54 2.09
CA ALA A 121 -1.74 16.87 2.69
C ALA A 121 -1.81 18.11 3.61
N GLU A 122 -2.60 19.12 3.24
CA GLU A 122 -2.81 20.30 4.06
C GLU A 122 -3.67 20.03 5.31
N SER A 123 -4.59 19.06 5.22
CA SER A 123 -5.58 18.78 6.27
C SER A 123 -5.07 17.86 7.38
N VAL A 124 -4.05 17.03 7.10
CA VAL A 124 -3.49 16.05 8.04
C VAL A 124 -2.03 16.38 8.34
N SER A 125 -1.74 16.78 9.58
CA SER A 125 -0.43 17.32 9.97
C SER A 125 0.64 16.30 10.35
N ASP A 126 0.26 15.05 10.61
CA ASP A 126 1.12 14.08 11.32
C ASP A 126 1.97 13.18 10.41
N SER A 127 2.18 13.52 9.13
CA SER A 127 2.97 12.69 8.16
C SER A 127 2.50 11.22 8.07
N THR A 128 1.22 10.96 8.34
CA THR A 128 0.62 9.61 8.33
C THR A 128 0.05 9.22 6.97
N LEU A 129 0.08 10.14 5.98
CA LEU A 129 -0.46 9.87 4.66
C LEU A 129 0.58 9.23 3.74
N ILE A 130 0.10 8.33 2.89
CA ILE A 130 0.76 7.85 1.68
C ILE A 130 -0.05 8.40 0.51
N LEU A 131 0.48 9.38 -0.21
CA LEU A 131 -0.21 10.06 -1.31
C LEU A 131 0.17 9.37 -2.63
N ILE A 132 -0.83 8.87 -3.35
CA ILE A 132 -0.62 8.11 -4.58
C ILE A 132 -0.69 9.05 -5.77
N GLY A 133 0.46 9.36 -6.34
CA GLY A 133 0.60 10.30 -7.45
C GLY A 133 2.05 10.49 -7.88
N ASP A 134 2.31 11.34 -8.87
CA ASP A 134 3.66 11.62 -9.36
C ASP A 134 4.53 12.45 -8.40
N GLY A 135 3.89 13.08 -7.42
CA GLY A 135 4.54 13.89 -6.39
C GLY A 135 5.15 15.20 -6.90
N GLN A 136 4.84 15.61 -8.13
CA GLN A 136 5.41 16.80 -8.76
C GLN A 136 4.40 17.96 -8.87
N SER A 137 3.12 17.64 -8.93
CA SER A 137 2.08 18.61 -9.28
C SER A 137 1.59 19.46 -8.11
N CYS A 138 1.89 19.09 -6.85
CA CYS A 138 1.47 19.84 -5.66
C CYS A 138 2.50 19.70 -4.52
N ASP A 139 2.44 20.61 -3.55
CA ASP A 139 3.24 20.50 -2.32
C ASP A 139 2.60 19.45 -1.39
N LEU A 140 3.25 18.30 -1.28
CA LEU A 140 2.81 17.19 -0.45
C LEU A 140 3.49 17.15 0.92
N GLY A 141 4.25 18.21 1.27
CA GLY A 141 4.91 18.33 2.57
C GLY A 141 5.84 17.15 2.89
N ALA A 142 5.77 16.69 4.14
CA ALA A 142 6.56 15.57 4.66
C ALA A 142 5.88 14.19 4.48
N HIS A 143 4.70 14.15 3.85
CA HIS A 143 3.99 12.90 3.63
C HIS A 143 4.73 11.96 2.65
N ALA A 144 4.51 10.66 2.79
CA ALA A 144 5.02 9.69 1.85
C ALA A 144 4.32 9.83 0.49
N VAL A 145 5.04 9.55 -0.59
CA VAL A 145 4.49 9.55 -1.95
C VAL A 145 4.74 8.21 -2.60
N ALA A 146 3.67 7.52 -2.97
CA ALA A 146 3.71 6.29 -3.73
C ALA A 146 3.47 6.60 -5.21
N VAL A 147 4.52 6.47 -6.02
CA VAL A 147 4.48 6.77 -7.45
C VAL A 147 4.09 5.52 -8.22
N PRO A 148 2.99 5.54 -8.99
CA PRO A 148 2.64 4.43 -9.87
C PRO A 148 3.74 4.20 -10.91
N ILE A 149 4.16 2.94 -11.06
CA ILE A 149 5.17 2.53 -12.03
C ILE A 149 4.70 1.31 -12.81
N ASP A 150 4.96 1.32 -14.10
CA ASP A 150 4.64 0.24 -15.02
C ASP A 150 5.88 -0.44 -15.60
N SER A 151 7.03 0.23 -15.48
CA SER A 151 8.32 -0.23 -15.99
C SER A 151 9.49 0.21 -15.12
N LEU A 152 10.67 -0.37 -15.36
CA LEU A 152 11.91 0.04 -14.69
C LEU A 152 12.35 1.48 -15.06
N GLU A 153 11.93 1.97 -16.21
CA GLU A 153 12.27 3.31 -16.69
C GLU A 153 11.55 4.38 -15.85
N ASP A 154 10.37 4.06 -15.34
CA ASP A 154 9.59 4.97 -14.50
C ASP A 154 10.26 5.22 -13.15
N CYS A 155 11.05 4.28 -12.63
CA CYS A 155 11.70 4.40 -11.33
C CYS A 155 12.67 5.59 -11.27
N GLY A 156 13.45 5.85 -12.33
CA GLY A 156 14.40 6.96 -12.39
C GLY A 156 13.72 8.34 -12.40
N GLY A 157 12.48 8.43 -12.90
CA GLY A 157 11.65 9.64 -12.92
C GLY A 157 10.75 9.81 -11.70
N ALA A 158 10.61 8.79 -10.88
CA ALA A 158 9.67 8.76 -9.76
C ALA A 158 10.12 9.66 -8.61
N ALA A 159 9.51 10.84 -8.46
CA ALA A 159 9.74 11.82 -7.38
C ALA A 159 11.22 11.97 -6.97
N PRO A 160 12.12 12.41 -7.88
CA PRO A 160 13.56 12.44 -7.64
C PRO A 160 13.91 13.35 -6.45
N GLY A 161 14.81 12.86 -5.58
CA GLY A 161 15.28 13.60 -4.40
C GLY A 161 14.31 13.63 -3.22
N ARG A 162 13.19 12.92 -3.27
CA ARG A 162 12.23 12.85 -2.17
C ARG A 162 12.59 11.71 -1.21
N ALA A 163 12.82 12.05 0.06
CA ALA A 163 13.21 11.08 1.09
C ALA A 163 12.12 10.03 1.41
N ASN A 164 10.83 10.41 1.26
CA ASN A 164 9.69 9.55 1.58
C ASN A 164 9.02 9.00 0.31
N ARG A 165 9.84 8.62 -0.68
CA ARG A 165 9.38 8.01 -1.93
C ARG A 165 9.10 6.53 -1.74
N MET A 166 8.02 6.07 -2.39
CA MET A 166 7.65 4.65 -2.53
C MET A 166 7.30 4.37 -3.99
N PHE A 167 7.37 3.13 -4.43
CA PHE A 167 6.88 2.70 -5.74
C PHE A 167 5.54 1.99 -5.57
N LEU A 168 4.57 2.30 -6.42
CA LEU A 168 3.29 1.60 -6.47
C LEU A 168 3.21 0.73 -7.70
N ILE A 169 3.04 -0.57 -7.50
CA ILE A 169 2.78 -1.57 -8.54
C ILE A 169 1.35 -2.07 -8.35
N ARG A 170 0.57 -2.15 -9.43
CA ARG A 170 -0.77 -2.75 -9.42
C ARG A 170 -0.78 -4.03 -10.24
N GLY A 171 -1.32 -5.11 -9.66
CA GLY A 171 -1.38 -6.39 -10.37
C GLY A 171 -1.87 -7.54 -9.51
N THR A 172 -1.95 -8.72 -10.13
CA THR A 172 -2.39 -9.98 -9.49
C THR A 172 -1.29 -11.03 -9.58
N PHE A 173 -1.47 -12.17 -8.92
CA PHE A 173 -0.52 -13.28 -9.01
C PHE A 173 -0.39 -13.86 -10.43
N THR A 174 -1.38 -13.65 -11.29
CA THR A 174 -1.33 -14.08 -12.70
C THR A 174 -0.53 -13.10 -13.57
N ASP A 175 -0.18 -11.94 -13.05
CA ASP A 175 0.55 -10.88 -13.73
C ASP A 175 2.06 -11.05 -13.51
N ALA A 176 2.64 -12.04 -14.19
CA ALA A 176 4.06 -12.37 -14.04
C ALA A 176 5.00 -11.17 -14.30
N ASP A 177 4.60 -10.26 -15.19
CA ASP A 177 5.37 -9.06 -15.50
C ASP A 177 5.43 -8.10 -14.29
N ARG A 178 4.37 -7.99 -13.50
CA ARG A 178 4.31 -7.13 -12.31
C ARG A 178 5.17 -7.66 -11.17
N SER A 179 5.11 -8.97 -10.93
CA SER A 179 5.98 -9.62 -9.96
C SER A 179 7.46 -9.53 -10.36
N SER A 180 7.76 -9.76 -11.63
CA SER A 180 9.12 -9.63 -12.17
C SER A 180 9.64 -8.19 -12.09
N LEU A 181 8.77 -7.19 -12.27
CA LEU A 181 9.12 -5.78 -12.09
C LEU A 181 9.54 -5.50 -10.65
N ALA A 182 8.74 -5.95 -9.66
CA ALA A 182 9.06 -5.78 -8.24
C ALA A 182 10.40 -6.45 -7.87
N GLU A 183 10.60 -7.71 -8.29
CA GLU A 183 11.87 -8.43 -8.05
C GLU A 183 13.08 -7.70 -8.66
N GLU A 184 12.97 -7.19 -9.90
CA GLU A 184 14.09 -6.52 -10.54
C GLU A 184 14.39 -5.16 -9.88
N ILE A 185 13.37 -4.42 -9.43
CA ILE A 185 13.55 -3.21 -8.62
C ILE A 185 14.35 -3.56 -7.36
N ARG A 186 13.89 -4.55 -6.62
CA ARG A 186 14.54 -4.98 -5.38
C ARG A 186 15.98 -5.45 -5.62
N ARG A 187 16.20 -6.23 -6.67
CA ARG A 187 17.53 -6.70 -7.06
C ARG A 187 18.48 -5.57 -7.40
N ARG A 188 18.01 -4.50 -8.05
CA ARG A 188 18.81 -3.30 -8.35
C ARG A 188 19.10 -2.48 -7.12
N ALA A 189 18.11 -2.29 -6.24
CA ALA A 189 18.30 -1.62 -4.95
C ALA A 189 19.39 -2.32 -4.12
N LEU A 190 19.33 -3.65 -4.00
CA LEU A 190 20.33 -4.47 -3.29
C LEU A 190 21.73 -4.43 -3.91
N ARG A 191 21.84 -4.04 -5.17
CA ARG A 191 23.12 -3.76 -5.84
C ARG A 191 23.62 -2.33 -5.65
N GLY A 192 22.90 -1.51 -4.87
CA GLY A 192 23.25 -0.14 -4.55
C GLY A 192 22.82 0.90 -5.57
N SER A 193 21.80 0.61 -6.37
CA SER A 193 21.23 1.59 -7.30
C SER A 193 20.20 2.47 -6.59
N GLU A 194 20.52 3.74 -6.34
CA GLU A 194 19.70 4.71 -5.62
C GLU A 194 18.34 4.96 -6.30
N ASP A 195 18.26 4.88 -7.64
CA ASP A 195 17.01 5.07 -8.37
C ASP A 195 15.95 4.03 -8.02
N PHE A 196 16.37 2.85 -7.58
CA PHE A 196 15.52 1.72 -7.24
C PHE A 196 15.35 1.52 -5.72
N ASP A 197 16.05 2.31 -4.91
CA ASP A 197 16.04 2.19 -3.46
C ASP A 197 14.86 2.97 -2.87
N ALA A 198 13.69 2.33 -2.89
CA ALA A 198 12.47 2.79 -2.25
C ALA A 198 11.57 1.61 -1.86
N PRO A 199 10.74 1.74 -0.82
CA PRO A 199 9.73 0.73 -0.49
C PRO A 199 8.76 0.49 -1.64
N ILE A 200 8.27 -0.74 -1.76
CA ILE A 200 7.31 -1.15 -2.78
C ILE A 200 5.93 -1.33 -2.14
N VAL A 201 4.97 -0.56 -2.62
CA VAL A 201 3.54 -0.74 -2.38
C VAL A 201 2.98 -1.62 -3.49
N PHE A 202 2.36 -2.73 -3.16
CA PHE A 202 1.73 -3.59 -4.15
C PHE A 202 0.21 -3.59 -3.95
N ASP A 203 -0.52 -3.06 -4.93
CA ASP A 203 -1.98 -3.05 -4.94
C ASP A 203 -2.49 -4.32 -5.63
N VAL A 204 -3.03 -5.26 -4.84
CA VAL A 204 -3.58 -6.53 -5.33
C VAL A 204 -5.11 -6.48 -5.50
N THR A 205 -5.75 -5.35 -5.26
CA THR A 205 -7.21 -5.19 -5.42
C THR A 205 -7.73 -5.47 -6.84
N PRO A 206 -6.93 -5.34 -7.94
CA PRO A 206 -7.35 -5.79 -9.28
C PRO A 206 -7.73 -7.27 -9.35
N SER A 207 -7.35 -8.09 -8.38
CA SER A 207 -7.81 -9.49 -8.27
C SER A 207 -9.34 -9.61 -8.30
N TRP A 208 -10.06 -8.60 -7.80
CA TRP A 208 -11.53 -8.57 -7.75
C TRP A 208 -12.17 -8.21 -9.09
N ASP A 209 -11.41 -7.67 -10.04
CA ASP A 209 -11.91 -7.25 -11.35
C ASP A 209 -11.98 -8.42 -12.35
N ALA A 210 -11.50 -9.60 -11.94
CA ALA A 210 -11.55 -10.82 -12.77
C ALA A 210 -12.96 -11.43 -12.95
N GLY A 211 -14.00 -10.78 -12.40
CA GLY A 211 -15.39 -11.16 -12.63
C GLY A 211 -15.83 -12.43 -11.87
N PHE A 212 -15.28 -12.69 -10.71
CA PHE A 212 -15.70 -13.79 -9.86
C PHE A 212 -17.17 -13.64 -9.42
N ALA A 213 -17.87 -14.77 -9.36
CA ALA A 213 -19.26 -14.82 -8.89
C ALA A 213 -19.37 -14.99 -7.36
N ASP A 214 -18.25 -15.31 -6.69
CA ASP A 214 -18.20 -15.64 -5.26
C ASP A 214 -17.06 -14.82 -4.59
N ALA A 215 -17.41 -14.07 -3.56
CA ALA A 215 -16.48 -13.27 -2.78
C ALA A 215 -15.36 -14.09 -2.11
N ARG A 216 -15.63 -15.36 -1.79
CA ARG A 216 -14.61 -16.25 -1.22
C ARG A 216 -13.52 -16.56 -2.22
N VAL A 217 -13.90 -16.84 -3.49
CA VAL A 217 -12.94 -17.09 -4.56
C VAL A 217 -12.11 -15.85 -4.83
N ALA A 218 -12.74 -14.68 -4.92
CA ALA A 218 -12.03 -13.41 -5.09
C ALA A 218 -11.02 -13.17 -3.94
N SER A 219 -11.43 -13.40 -2.69
CA SER A 219 -10.57 -13.25 -1.50
C SER A 219 -9.41 -14.26 -1.48
N MET A 220 -9.61 -15.50 -1.97
CA MET A 220 -8.52 -16.48 -2.10
C MET A 220 -7.50 -16.05 -3.15
N VAL A 221 -7.97 -15.62 -4.32
CA VAL A 221 -7.09 -15.11 -5.39
C VAL A 221 -6.30 -13.88 -4.93
N GLU A 222 -6.95 -12.99 -4.18
CA GLU A 222 -6.28 -11.83 -3.58
C GLU A 222 -5.22 -12.26 -2.55
N ALA A 223 -5.51 -13.25 -1.69
CA ALA A 223 -4.54 -13.77 -0.72
C ALA A 223 -3.32 -14.41 -1.40
N GLU A 224 -3.53 -15.16 -2.49
CA GLU A 224 -2.43 -15.70 -3.30
C GLU A 224 -1.62 -14.57 -3.95
N SER A 225 -2.28 -13.51 -4.42
CA SER A 225 -1.60 -12.33 -4.97
C SER A 225 -0.76 -11.63 -3.90
N CYS A 226 -1.24 -11.55 -2.65
CA CYS A 226 -0.45 -11.02 -1.52
C CYS A 226 0.82 -11.85 -1.30
N LEU A 227 0.73 -13.18 -1.29
CA LEU A 227 1.90 -14.03 -1.09
C LEU A 227 2.94 -13.83 -2.20
N VAL A 228 2.51 -13.80 -3.47
CA VAL A 228 3.41 -13.56 -4.60
C VAL A 228 4.04 -12.17 -4.51
N ALA A 229 3.27 -11.13 -4.17
CA ALA A 229 3.78 -9.77 -3.99
C ALA A 229 4.84 -9.70 -2.88
N MET A 230 4.62 -10.37 -1.74
CA MET A 230 5.60 -10.45 -0.65
C MET A 230 6.88 -11.15 -1.07
N LEU A 231 6.77 -12.26 -1.80
CA LEU A 231 7.94 -12.99 -2.32
C LEU A 231 8.70 -12.19 -3.39
N SER A 232 8.03 -11.23 -4.04
CA SER A 232 8.64 -10.32 -5.01
C SER A 232 9.20 -9.04 -4.38
N GLY A 233 9.11 -8.89 -3.05
CA GLY A 233 9.72 -7.79 -2.30
C GLY A 233 8.78 -6.64 -1.97
N ALA A 234 7.47 -6.85 -1.90
CA ALA A 234 6.52 -5.84 -1.45
C ALA A 234 6.68 -5.54 0.05
N ASP A 235 6.68 -4.25 0.40
CA ASP A 235 6.76 -3.75 1.77
C ASP A 235 5.37 -3.32 2.31
N VAL A 236 4.45 -3.01 1.40
CA VAL A 236 3.07 -2.62 1.71
C VAL A 236 2.14 -3.31 0.73
N LEU A 237 1.06 -3.88 1.24
CA LEU A 237 0.01 -4.53 0.45
C LEU A 237 -1.29 -3.74 0.57
N ILE A 238 -1.97 -3.51 -0.54
CA ILE A 238 -3.32 -2.95 -0.57
C ILE A 238 -4.28 -4.07 -0.92
N VAL A 239 -5.26 -4.31 -0.05
CA VAL A 239 -6.23 -5.40 -0.16
C VAL A 239 -7.66 -4.91 0.00
N ARG A 240 -8.61 -5.63 -0.60
CA ARG A 240 -10.05 -5.33 -0.55
C ARG A 240 -10.81 -6.27 0.37
N GLY A 241 -10.37 -7.54 0.46
CA GLY A 241 -11.04 -8.56 1.24
C GLY A 241 -10.47 -8.76 2.65
N PRO A 242 -11.30 -8.80 3.72
CA PRO A 242 -10.81 -9.05 5.08
C PRO A 242 -10.12 -10.40 5.21
N GLY A 243 -10.61 -11.44 4.52
CA GLY A 243 -9.96 -12.75 4.52
C GLY A 243 -8.57 -12.75 3.88
N ALA A 244 -8.37 -11.97 2.81
CA ALA A 244 -7.05 -11.79 2.22
C ALA A 244 -6.10 -11.01 3.15
N ALA A 245 -6.61 -10.01 3.87
CA ALA A 245 -5.83 -9.28 4.87
C ALA A 245 -5.34 -10.19 6.00
N ASP A 246 -6.21 -11.06 6.53
CA ASP A 246 -5.84 -12.02 7.56
C ASP A 246 -4.75 -13.00 7.06
N MET A 247 -4.93 -13.54 5.85
CA MET A 247 -3.94 -14.44 5.25
C MET A 247 -2.62 -13.73 4.95
N ALA A 248 -2.65 -12.50 4.45
CA ALA A 248 -1.45 -11.71 4.18
C ALA A 248 -0.64 -11.47 5.47
N ARG A 249 -1.30 -11.23 6.59
CA ARG A 249 -0.63 -11.07 7.89
C ARG A 249 0.03 -12.37 8.34
N VAL A 250 -0.69 -13.50 8.25
CA VAL A 250 -0.14 -14.82 8.57
C VAL A 250 1.08 -15.14 7.69
N TYR A 251 0.96 -14.96 6.37
CA TYR A 251 2.09 -15.18 5.46
C TYR A 251 3.28 -14.28 5.80
N GLY A 252 3.01 -12.98 6.08
CA GLY A 252 4.06 -12.03 6.42
C GLY A 252 4.77 -12.36 7.73
N GLU A 253 4.06 -12.84 8.75
CA GLU A 253 4.63 -13.30 10.02
C GLU A 253 5.51 -14.55 9.80
N GLU A 254 5.00 -15.58 9.12
CA GLU A 254 5.75 -16.80 8.81
C GLU A 254 7.02 -16.52 7.98
N LEU A 255 6.92 -15.62 6.97
CA LEU A 255 8.06 -15.25 6.16
C LEU A 255 9.10 -14.42 6.93
N ALA A 256 8.69 -13.63 7.93
CA ALA A 256 9.60 -12.86 8.76
C ALA A 256 10.37 -13.73 9.77
N ASP A 257 9.86 -14.92 10.09
CA ASP A 257 10.46 -15.87 11.03
C ASP A 257 11.43 -16.86 10.34
N LEU A 258 11.45 -16.91 8.99
CA LEU A 258 12.40 -17.71 8.20
C LEU A 258 13.81 -17.10 8.16
#